data_e3e5a821e8ed4b0126769b7882e9c97b
#
_entry.id   e3e5a821e8ed4b0126769b7882e9c97b
#
_cell.length_a   1.000
_cell.length_b   1.000
_cell.length_c   1.000
_cell.angle_alpha   90.00
_cell.angle_beta   90.00
_cell.angle_gamma   90.00
#
_symmetry.space_group_name_H-M   'P 1'
#
loop_
_entity.id
_entity.type
_entity.pdbx_description
1 polymer ?
#
loop_
_entity_poly.entity_id
_entity_poly.type
_entity_poly.pdbx_seq_one_letter_code
_entity_poly.pdbx_strand_id
1 'polypeptide(L)'
;MKLLTLMLLLLPLLTVAQTDNNRLVDSLKFVSDMPYICHDTLATELSVGCGDPIFWQVVKQKQDIIPFLLDKLSDTTQTAVPVPYFGGQYTVADIAYTALQELIKDIPTFELLGVKFDKNGCGYCSYWNHLQKDIKYRKKFQTNVRNWYDKNKTNLVWVKSNQILTCDCAGRHPNGGHFELKQ
;
A
#
# COMPACT_ATOMS: atom_id res chain seq x y z
N MET A 1 23.23 -22.99 -30.63
CA MET A 1 22.14 -23.80 -30.06
C MET A 1 22.05 -23.80 -28.53
N LYS A 2 23.13 -23.70 -27.76
CA LYS A 2 23.07 -23.75 -26.26
C LYS A 2 22.43 -22.51 -25.59
N LEU A 3 22.49 -21.34 -26.21
CA LEU A 3 21.91 -20.10 -25.64
C LEU A 3 20.38 -20.05 -25.71
N LEU A 4 19.79 -20.63 -26.76
CA LEU A 4 18.34 -20.63 -26.99
C LEU A 4 17.62 -21.56 -25.98
N THR A 5 18.25 -22.65 -25.59
CA THR A 5 17.71 -23.63 -24.63
C THR A 5 17.67 -23.05 -23.21
N LEU A 6 18.64 -22.20 -22.85
CA LEU A 6 18.70 -21.56 -21.55
C LEU A 6 17.59 -20.50 -21.38
N MET A 7 17.25 -19.79 -22.46
CA MET A 7 16.16 -18.78 -22.44
C MET A 7 14.77 -19.41 -22.28
N LEU A 8 14.54 -20.60 -22.83
CA LEU A 8 13.26 -21.32 -22.70
C LEU A 8 13.01 -21.88 -21.31
N LEU A 9 14.07 -22.19 -20.53
CA LEU A 9 13.95 -22.70 -19.17
C LEU A 9 13.65 -21.62 -18.12
N LEU A 10 13.91 -20.35 -18.41
CA LEU A 10 13.65 -19.22 -17.52
C LEU A 10 12.19 -18.69 -17.60
N LEU A 11 11.50 -18.92 -18.71
CA LEU A 11 10.12 -18.47 -18.91
C LEU A 11 9.11 -19.04 -17.90
N PRO A 12 9.10 -20.32 -17.52
CA PRO A 12 8.13 -20.86 -16.58
C PRO A 12 8.32 -20.36 -15.14
N LEU A 13 9.54 -20.00 -14.73
CA LEU A 13 9.81 -19.48 -13.38
C LEU A 13 9.22 -18.10 -13.15
N LEU A 14 9.23 -17.23 -14.18
CA LEU A 14 8.63 -15.91 -14.11
C LEU A 14 7.10 -15.96 -14.01
N THR A 15 6.46 -16.91 -14.69
CA THR A 15 4.99 -17.06 -14.66
C THR A 15 4.48 -17.56 -13.31
N VAL A 16 5.21 -18.42 -12.62
CA VAL A 16 4.84 -18.94 -11.29
C VAL A 16 4.90 -17.81 -10.24
N ALA A 17 5.98 -17.03 -10.20
CA ALA A 17 6.12 -15.92 -9.25
C ALA A 17 5.04 -14.86 -9.46
N GLN A 18 4.67 -14.57 -10.70
CA GLN A 18 3.61 -13.61 -11.01
C GLN A 18 2.22 -14.09 -10.55
N THR A 19 1.94 -15.38 -10.68
CA THR A 19 0.69 -15.98 -10.22
C THR A 19 0.55 -15.90 -8.69
N ASP A 20 1.64 -16.13 -7.96
CA ASP A 20 1.64 -16.06 -6.49
C ASP A 20 1.42 -14.64 -5.99
N ASN A 21 2.05 -13.63 -6.59
CA ASN A 21 1.86 -12.23 -6.20
C ASN A 21 0.43 -11.74 -6.49
N ASN A 22 -0.19 -12.14 -7.60
CA ASN A 22 -1.60 -11.84 -7.88
C ASN A 22 -2.53 -12.40 -6.79
N ARG A 23 -2.35 -13.68 -6.43
CA ARG A 23 -3.14 -14.32 -5.36
C ARG A 23 -2.93 -13.62 -4.01
N LEU A 24 -1.70 -13.20 -3.75
CA LEU A 24 -1.36 -12.52 -2.50
C LEU A 24 -2.05 -11.16 -2.40
N VAL A 25 -2.04 -10.31 -3.45
CA VAL A 25 -2.78 -9.04 -3.42
C VAL A 25 -4.30 -9.24 -3.46
N ASP A 26 -4.81 -10.32 -4.06
CA ASP A 26 -6.22 -10.68 -4.03
C ASP A 26 -6.69 -11.06 -2.61
N SER A 27 -5.77 -11.50 -1.73
CA SER A 27 -6.08 -11.80 -0.33
C SER A 27 -6.29 -10.55 0.52
N LEU A 28 -5.92 -9.34 0.06
CA LEU A 28 -6.14 -8.08 0.78
C LEU A 28 -7.61 -7.84 1.13
N LYS A 29 -8.55 -8.44 0.39
CA LYS A 29 -9.98 -8.38 0.73
C LYS A 29 -10.35 -9.07 2.06
N PHE A 30 -9.48 -9.90 2.59
CA PHE A 30 -9.67 -10.61 3.86
C PHE A 30 -8.93 -9.94 5.02
N VAL A 31 -8.24 -8.84 4.78
CA VAL A 31 -7.60 -8.06 5.85
C VAL A 31 -8.66 -7.58 6.83
N SER A 32 -8.40 -7.77 8.11
CA SER A 32 -9.31 -7.48 9.22
C SER A 32 -8.81 -6.38 10.15
N ASP A 33 -7.54 -5.97 10.02
CA ASP A 33 -6.92 -4.96 10.84
C ASP A 33 -5.83 -4.19 10.09
N MET A 34 -5.69 -2.88 10.40
CA MET A 34 -4.75 -1.98 9.73
C MET A 34 -3.77 -1.34 10.69
N PRO A 35 -2.47 -1.21 10.30
CA PRO A 35 -1.43 -0.76 11.23
C PRO A 35 -1.56 0.70 11.70
N TYR A 36 -2.19 1.58 10.93
CA TYR A 36 -2.23 3.01 11.26
C TYR A 36 -3.36 3.44 12.20
N ILE A 37 -4.18 2.51 12.67
CA ILE A 37 -5.18 2.77 13.73
C ILE A 37 -4.49 2.94 15.10
N CYS A 38 -3.18 2.63 15.20
CA CYS A 38 -2.41 2.62 16.44
C CYS A 38 -2.21 3.97 17.13
N HIS A 39 -2.36 5.10 16.47
CA HIS A 39 -1.95 6.39 17.02
C HIS A 39 -3.04 7.21 17.70
N ASP A 40 -4.24 6.70 17.79
CA ASP A 40 -5.29 7.46 18.44
C ASP A 40 -5.28 7.27 19.95
N THR A 41 -4.51 8.12 20.63
CA THR A 41 -4.50 8.21 22.10
C THR A 41 -5.85 8.63 22.69
N LEU A 42 -6.81 9.05 21.87
CA LEU A 42 -8.17 9.41 22.27
C LEU A 42 -9.14 8.22 22.17
N ALA A 43 -8.82 7.21 21.40
CA ALA A 43 -9.63 6.00 21.25
C ALA A 43 -9.23 4.96 22.32
N THR A 44 -9.65 5.15 23.53
CA THR A 44 -9.42 4.19 24.65
C THR A 44 -10.10 2.83 24.45
N GLU A 45 -10.88 2.64 23.40
CA GLU A 45 -11.69 1.44 23.15
C GLU A 45 -11.40 0.74 21.81
N LEU A 46 -10.68 1.36 20.86
CA LEU A 46 -10.26 0.67 19.67
C LEU A 46 -9.01 -0.15 19.99
N SER A 47 -9.12 -1.45 19.94
CA SER A 47 -7.97 -2.35 20.04
C SER A 47 -7.01 -1.97 18.91
N VAL A 48 -5.90 -1.40 19.32
CA VAL A 48 -4.86 -0.91 18.43
C VAL A 48 -4.17 -2.11 17.83
N GLY A 49 -4.61 -2.54 16.65
CA GLY A 49 -3.98 -3.60 15.89
C GLY A 49 -2.69 -3.14 15.23
N CYS A 50 -1.70 -4.03 15.17
CA CYS A 50 -0.47 -3.78 14.41
C CYS A 50 -0.58 -4.23 12.96
N GLY A 51 -1.80 -4.35 12.46
CA GLY A 51 -2.10 -4.84 11.13
C GLY A 51 -2.22 -6.35 11.05
N ASP A 52 -3.02 -6.78 10.09
CA ASP A 52 -3.32 -8.18 9.82
C ASP A 52 -2.08 -8.91 9.26
N PRO A 53 -1.87 -10.20 9.59
CA PRO A 53 -0.81 -11.01 9.00
C PRO A 53 -0.82 -11.04 7.48
N ILE A 54 -2.00 -11.00 6.84
CA ILE A 54 -2.14 -10.93 5.37
C ILE A 54 -1.52 -9.65 4.84
N PHE A 55 -1.82 -8.51 5.48
CA PHE A 55 -1.22 -7.21 5.11
C PHE A 55 0.31 -7.28 5.12
N TRP A 56 0.90 -7.81 6.20
CA TRP A 56 2.35 -7.90 6.33
C TRP A 56 2.98 -8.96 5.40
N GLN A 57 2.26 -10.03 5.05
CA GLN A 57 2.73 -10.98 4.03
C GLN A 57 2.88 -10.29 2.67
N VAL A 58 1.95 -9.40 2.31
CA VAL A 58 2.03 -8.58 1.10
C VAL A 58 3.24 -7.63 1.17
N VAL A 59 3.37 -6.87 2.25
CA VAL A 59 4.47 -5.90 2.43
C VAL A 59 5.85 -6.59 2.41
N LYS A 60 5.98 -7.80 2.94
CA LYS A 60 7.23 -8.59 2.95
C LYS A 60 7.77 -8.93 1.55
N GLN A 61 6.95 -8.88 0.51
CA GLN A 61 7.40 -9.11 -0.87
C GLN A 61 8.21 -7.91 -1.43
N LYS A 62 8.26 -6.78 -0.72
CA LYS A 62 9.07 -5.60 -1.05
C LYS A 62 8.77 -5.08 -2.47
N GLN A 63 9.84 -4.94 -3.29
CA GLN A 63 9.73 -4.37 -4.62
C GLN A 63 8.86 -5.20 -5.57
N ASP A 64 8.85 -6.52 -5.41
CA ASP A 64 8.19 -7.45 -6.31
C ASP A 64 6.65 -7.31 -6.26
N ILE A 65 6.09 -6.86 -5.14
CA ILE A 65 4.64 -6.70 -4.98
C ILE A 65 4.13 -5.35 -5.46
N ILE A 66 4.99 -4.33 -5.59
CA ILE A 66 4.57 -2.96 -5.90
C ILE A 66 3.72 -2.86 -7.18
N PRO A 67 4.09 -3.49 -8.32
CA PRO A 67 3.27 -3.44 -9.53
C PRO A 67 1.84 -3.95 -9.30
N PHE A 68 1.69 -5.01 -8.52
CA PHE A 68 0.39 -5.64 -8.21
C PHE A 68 -0.44 -4.78 -7.27
N LEU A 69 0.18 -4.11 -6.29
CA LEU A 69 -0.49 -3.14 -5.43
C LEU A 69 -1.00 -1.94 -6.26
N LEU A 70 -0.19 -1.45 -7.19
CA LEU A 70 -0.59 -0.39 -8.11
C LEU A 70 -1.82 -0.77 -8.96
N ASP A 71 -1.96 -2.05 -9.34
CA ASP A 71 -3.14 -2.55 -10.06
C ASP A 71 -4.40 -2.53 -9.19
N LYS A 72 -4.26 -2.64 -7.86
CA LYS A 72 -5.38 -2.66 -6.91
C LYS A 72 -5.88 -1.28 -6.48
N LEU A 73 -5.22 -0.18 -6.80
CA LEU A 73 -5.58 1.16 -6.31
C LEU A 73 -6.96 1.69 -6.76
N SER A 74 -7.64 0.99 -7.66
CA SER A 74 -9.03 1.29 -8.02
C SER A 74 -10.03 0.18 -7.65
N ASP A 75 -9.61 -0.86 -6.93
CA ASP A 75 -10.45 -1.96 -6.50
C ASP A 75 -11.34 -1.52 -5.32
N THR A 76 -12.64 -1.39 -5.56
CA THR A 76 -13.63 -0.93 -4.57
C THR A 76 -14.25 -2.04 -3.74
N THR A 77 -13.74 -3.27 -3.83
CA THR A 77 -14.18 -4.38 -2.96
C THR A 77 -13.98 -4.00 -1.50
N GLN A 78 -15.07 -4.00 -0.73
CA GLN A 78 -15.03 -3.67 0.69
C GLN A 78 -14.38 -4.79 1.50
N THR A 79 -13.68 -4.39 2.56
CA THR A 79 -13.08 -5.30 3.54
C THR A 79 -13.86 -5.25 4.85
N ALA A 80 -13.44 -6.02 5.85
CA ALA A 80 -14.05 -5.98 7.20
C ALA A 80 -13.53 -4.81 8.06
N VAL A 81 -12.52 -4.06 7.61
CA VAL A 81 -11.87 -3.01 8.42
C VAL A 81 -12.69 -1.72 8.38
N PRO A 82 -13.16 -1.20 9.51
CA PRO A 82 -13.87 0.08 9.55
C PRO A 82 -12.90 1.25 9.31
N VAL A 83 -13.40 2.29 8.64
CA VAL A 83 -12.67 3.56 8.51
C VAL A 83 -12.92 4.40 9.76
N PRO A 84 -11.91 4.68 10.60
CA PRO A 84 -12.08 5.48 11.80
C PRO A 84 -12.59 6.89 11.46
N TYR A 85 -13.54 7.39 12.23
CA TYR A 85 -14.13 8.75 12.15
C TYR A 85 -14.88 9.10 10.87
N PHE A 86 -14.77 8.32 9.79
CA PHE A 86 -15.45 8.60 8.51
C PHE A 86 -16.67 7.72 8.25
N GLY A 87 -16.78 6.63 9.00
CA GLY A 87 -17.76 5.59 8.71
C GLY A 87 -17.44 4.80 7.43
N GLY A 88 -18.17 3.69 7.24
CA GLY A 88 -17.89 2.76 6.15
C GLY A 88 -16.69 1.84 6.43
N GLN A 89 -16.26 1.16 5.39
CA GLN A 89 -15.17 0.19 5.45
C GLN A 89 -14.09 0.54 4.44
N TYR A 90 -12.85 0.16 4.75
CA TYR A 90 -11.77 0.21 3.79
C TYR A 90 -12.07 -0.67 2.60
N THR A 91 -11.70 -0.20 1.43
CA THR A 91 -11.68 -1.02 0.23
C THR A 91 -10.31 -1.66 0.04
N VAL A 92 -10.23 -2.68 -0.82
CA VAL A 92 -8.95 -3.27 -1.24
C VAL A 92 -7.99 -2.20 -1.76
N ALA A 93 -8.50 -1.19 -2.48
CA ALA A 93 -7.69 -0.06 -2.96
C ALA A 93 -7.04 0.73 -1.81
N ASP A 94 -7.77 0.97 -0.73
CA ASP A 94 -7.27 1.72 0.41
C ASP A 94 -6.18 0.93 1.15
N ILE A 95 -6.39 -0.38 1.33
CA ILE A 95 -5.41 -1.28 1.95
C ILE A 95 -4.16 -1.41 1.08
N ALA A 96 -4.33 -1.56 -0.24
CA ALA A 96 -3.21 -1.62 -1.18
C ALA A 96 -2.38 -0.33 -1.16
N TYR A 97 -3.04 0.83 -1.03
CA TYR A 97 -2.34 2.10 -0.92
C TYR A 97 -1.57 2.23 0.40
N THR A 98 -2.14 1.79 1.52
CA THR A 98 -1.43 1.75 2.80
C THR A 98 -0.22 0.82 2.74
N ALA A 99 -0.33 -0.34 2.07
CA ALA A 99 0.81 -1.23 1.86
C ALA A 99 1.92 -0.56 1.02
N LEU A 100 1.55 0.25 0.01
CA LEU A 100 2.51 1.06 -0.73
C LEU A 100 3.19 2.11 0.15
N GLN A 101 2.45 2.75 1.07
CA GLN A 101 3.02 3.73 2.02
C GLN A 101 3.94 3.06 3.05
N GLU A 102 3.71 1.79 3.41
CA GLU A 102 4.66 1.02 4.22
C GLU A 102 5.92 0.62 3.43
N LEU A 103 5.79 0.42 2.14
CA LEU A 103 6.92 0.06 1.29
C LEU A 103 7.75 1.25 0.84
N ILE A 104 7.10 2.39 0.59
CA ILE A 104 7.74 3.58 0.01
C ILE A 104 7.41 4.79 0.87
N LYS A 105 8.43 5.33 1.50
CA LYS A 105 8.32 6.53 2.31
C LYS A 105 8.08 7.77 1.44
N ASP A 106 7.28 8.71 1.98
CA ASP A 106 7.06 10.04 1.41
C ASP A 106 6.45 10.05 -0.01
N ILE A 107 5.56 9.08 -0.31
CA ILE A 107 4.71 9.20 -1.51
C ILE A 107 3.90 10.49 -1.41
N PRO A 108 3.96 11.41 -2.40
CA PRO A 108 3.30 12.72 -2.31
C PRO A 108 1.78 12.59 -2.54
N THR A 109 1.08 11.95 -1.61
CA THR A 109 -0.33 11.53 -1.68
C THR A 109 -1.26 12.64 -2.17
N PHE A 110 -1.20 13.81 -1.53
CA PHE A 110 -2.15 14.91 -1.80
C PHE A 110 -1.87 15.60 -3.13
N GLU A 111 -0.61 15.66 -3.55
CA GLU A 111 -0.21 16.14 -4.87
C GLU A 111 -0.74 15.19 -5.95
N LEU A 112 -0.55 13.89 -5.77
CA LEU A 112 -1.02 12.85 -6.71
C LEU A 112 -2.55 12.77 -6.79
N LEU A 113 -3.25 13.08 -5.70
CA LEU A 113 -4.71 13.22 -5.68
C LEU A 113 -5.18 14.51 -6.38
N GLY A 114 -4.34 15.56 -6.41
CA GLY A 114 -4.72 16.90 -6.86
C GLY A 114 -5.61 17.64 -5.86
N VAL A 115 -5.46 17.34 -4.55
CA VAL A 115 -6.16 18.02 -3.45
C VAL A 115 -5.16 18.52 -2.41
N LYS A 116 -5.58 19.51 -1.59
CA LYS A 116 -4.72 20.02 -0.52
C LYS A 116 -4.92 19.22 0.76
N PHE A 117 -3.82 18.98 1.48
CA PHE A 117 -3.89 18.50 2.84
C PHE A 117 -4.47 19.59 3.75
N ASP A 118 -5.48 19.24 4.53
CA ASP A 118 -6.10 20.19 5.47
C ASP A 118 -5.34 20.15 6.80
N LYS A 119 -4.39 21.08 6.94
CA LYS A 119 -3.55 21.17 8.15
C LYS A 119 -4.30 21.60 9.40
N ASN A 120 -5.41 22.35 9.23
CA ASN A 120 -6.17 22.95 10.34
C ASN A 120 -7.47 22.21 10.63
N GLY A 121 -7.79 21.18 9.85
CA GLY A 121 -8.97 20.37 9.97
C GLY A 121 -8.64 18.90 10.22
N CYS A 122 -9.42 18.02 9.63
CA CYS A 122 -9.29 16.59 9.87
C CYS A 122 -8.18 15.88 9.04
N GLY A 123 -7.20 16.64 8.51
CA GLY A 123 -6.08 16.05 7.78
C GLY A 123 -6.50 15.25 6.55
N TYR A 124 -6.67 13.93 6.72
CA TYR A 124 -7.02 13.00 5.65
C TYR A 124 -8.48 13.07 5.16
N CYS A 125 -9.34 13.97 5.67
CA CYS A 125 -10.71 14.13 5.17
C CYS A 125 -10.76 14.43 3.68
N SER A 126 -9.85 15.25 3.18
CA SER A 126 -9.80 15.57 1.75
C SER A 126 -9.46 14.34 0.90
N TYR A 127 -8.63 13.42 1.39
CA TYR A 127 -8.36 12.12 0.76
C TYR A 127 -9.63 11.29 0.65
N TRP A 128 -10.28 10.99 1.79
CA TRP A 128 -11.49 10.17 1.83
C TRP A 128 -12.62 10.77 1.04
N ASN A 129 -12.92 12.05 1.27
CA ASN A 129 -14.00 12.76 0.58
C ASN A 129 -13.78 12.80 -0.94
N HIS A 130 -12.54 12.88 -1.42
CA HIS A 130 -12.24 12.88 -2.84
C HIS A 130 -12.46 11.50 -3.47
N LEU A 131 -11.91 10.45 -2.87
CA LEU A 131 -11.94 9.10 -3.44
C LEU A 131 -13.32 8.43 -3.36
N GLN A 132 -14.17 8.84 -2.40
CA GLN A 132 -15.52 8.29 -2.26
C GLN A 132 -16.55 8.89 -3.23
N LYS A 133 -16.25 10.04 -3.84
CA LYS A 133 -17.22 10.73 -4.72
C LYS A 133 -17.54 9.95 -5.98
N ASP A 134 -16.54 9.37 -6.64
CA ASP A 134 -16.71 8.71 -7.93
C ASP A 134 -15.49 7.81 -8.20
N ILE A 135 -15.72 6.63 -8.78
CA ILE A 135 -14.67 5.69 -9.19
C ILE A 135 -13.63 6.31 -10.14
N LYS A 136 -14.02 7.33 -10.92
CA LYS A 136 -13.08 8.05 -11.79
C LYS A 136 -11.94 8.70 -11.04
N TYR A 137 -12.17 9.16 -9.80
CA TYR A 137 -11.10 9.74 -8.97
C TYR A 137 -10.12 8.69 -8.51
N ARG A 138 -10.59 7.49 -8.13
CA ARG A 138 -9.71 6.35 -7.80
C ARG A 138 -8.87 5.92 -9.00
N LYS A 139 -9.45 5.81 -10.19
CA LYS A 139 -8.73 5.48 -11.42
C LYS A 139 -7.70 6.53 -11.78
N LYS A 140 -8.04 7.82 -11.63
CA LYS A 140 -7.09 8.91 -11.83
C LYS A 140 -5.94 8.85 -10.83
N PHE A 141 -6.25 8.64 -9.55
CA PHE A 141 -5.24 8.49 -8.50
C PHE A 141 -4.32 7.30 -8.79
N GLN A 142 -4.88 6.14 -9.13
CA GLN A 142 -4.10 4.96 -9.54
C GLN A 142 -3.11 5.30 -10.69
N THR A 143 -3.60 5.99 -11.73
CA THR A 143 -2.75 6.41 -12.86
C THR A 143 -1.63 7.34 -12.39
N ASN A 144 -1.93 8.31 -11.54
CA ASN A 144 -0.95 9.28 -11.04
C ASN A 144 0.11 8.60 -10.16
N VAL A 145 -0.29 7.70 -9.25
CA VAL A 145 0.64 6.93 -8.41
C VAL A 145 1.53 6.04 -9.24
N ARG A 146 0.97 5.36 -10.25
CA ARG A 146 1.73 4.53 -11.19
C ARG A 146 2.77 5.33 -11.96
N ASN A 147 2.37 6.47 -12.54
CA ASN A 147 3.27 7.35 -13.28
C ASN A 147 4.39 7.88 -12.38
N TRP A 148 4.05 8.26 -11.14
CA TRP A 148 5.05 8.67 -10.15
C TRP A 148 6.02 7.54 -9.84
N TYR A 149 5.53 6.33 -9.59
CA TYR A 149 6.37 5.16 -9.31
C TYR A 149 7.28 4.85 -10.51
N ASP A 150 6.74 4.78 -11.72
CA ASP A 150 7.52 4.47 -12.94
C ASP A 150 8.65 5.47 -13.20
N LYS A 151 8.39 6.76 -12.88
CA LYS A 151 9.39 7.81 -12.97
C LYS A 151 10.50 7.68 -11.92
N ASN A 152 10.18 7.16 -10.74
CA ASN A 152 11.07 7.21 -9.58
C ASN A 152 11.67 5.83 -9.20
N LYS A 153 11.15 4.72 -9.71
CA LYS A 153 11.52 3.34 -9.28
C LYS A 153 13.02 3.02 -9.34
N THR A 154 13.76 3.61 -10.27
CA THR A 154 15.21 3.44 -10.39
C THR A 154 16.01 4.23 -9.34
N ASN A 155 15.36 5.22 -8.71
CA ASN A 155 15.94 6.06 -7.67
C ASN A 155 15.51 5.62 -6.25
N LEU A 156 14.68 4.59 -6.14
CA LEU A 156 14.28 4.04 -4.86
C LEU A 156 15.39 3.15 -4.30
N VAL A 157 15.82 3.43 -3.09
CA VAL A 157 16.83 2.66 -2.36
C VAL A 157 16.23 2.07 -1.09
N TRP A 158 16.58 0.82 -0.77
CA TRP A 158 16.14 0.17 0.45
C TRP A 158 16.88 0.71 1.67
N VAL A 159 16.15 1.22 2.64
CA VAL A 159 16.65 1.71 3.92
C VAL A 159 16.21 0.74 5.02
N LYS A 160 17.16 0.18 5.76
CA LYS A 160 16.86 -0.65 6.92
C LYS A 160 16.25 0.20 8.03
N SER A 161 15.15 -0.22 8.57
CA SER A 161 14.45 0.48 9.65
C SER A 161 13.74 -0.51 10.56
N ASN A 162 13.68 -0.19 11.84
CA ASN A 162 12.87 -0.90 12.83
C ASN A 162 11.50 -0.23 13.08
N GLN A 163 11.26 0.91 12.45
CA GLN A 163 9.99 1.65 12.57
C GLN A 163 9.02 1.24 11.48
N ILE A 164 7.75 1.13 11.83
CA ILE A 164 6.64 1.06 10.90
C ILE A 164 6.30 2.49 10.48
N LEU A 165 6.15 2.74 9.16
CA LEU A 165 5.95 4.10 8.64
C LEU A 165 4.57 4.66 8.98
N THR A 166 3.56 3.81 9.07
CA THR A 166 2.17 4.21 9.34
C THR A 166 1.81 4.09 10.81
N CYS A 167 2.50 3.22 11.57
CA CYS A 167 2.21 2.94 12.97
C CYS A 167 3.46 2.42 13.70
N ASP A 168 3.71 2.91 14.91
CA ASP A 168 4.79 2.41 15.76
C ASP A 168 4.29 1.22 16.60
N CYS A 169 4.08 0.10 15.97
CA CYS A 169 3.69 -1.13 16.62
C CYS A 169 4.89 -1.83 17.24
N ALA A 170 5.08 -1.67 18.55
CA ALA A 170 6.15 -2.28 19.33
C ALA A 170 7.57 -1.93 18.85
N GLY A 171 7.75 -0.80 18.14
CA GLY A 171 9.05 -0.31 17.69
C GLY A 171 9.72 -1.20 16.64
N ARG A 172 8.96 -2.05 15.94
CA ARG A 172 9.53 -2.98 14.95
C ARG A 172 8.81 -2.88 13.61
N HIS A 173 9.57 -2.65 12.57
CA HIS A 173 9.09 -2.79 11.20
C HIS A 173 9.13 -4.29 10.81
N PRO A 174 7.99 -4.97 10.62
CA PRO A 174 7.96 -6.40 10.32
C PRO A 174 8.71 -6.76 9.03
N ASN A 175 8.87 -5.78 8.15
CA ASN A 175 9.55 -5.90 6.87
C ASN A 175 11.04 -5.55 6.94
N GLY A 176 11.52 -5.00 8.05
CA GLY A 176 12.92 -4.62 8.27
C GLY A 176 13.39 -3.37 7.53
N GLY A 177 12.45 -2.56 6.98
CA GLY A 177 12.78 -1.31 6.30
C GLY A 177 11.74 -0.89 5.26
N HIS A 178 12.09 0.11 4.48
CA HIS A 178 11.27 0.71 3.42
C HIS A 178 12.16 1.27 2.30
N PHE A 179 11.55 1.64 1.20
CA PHE A 179 12.23 2.37 0.12
C PHE A 179 12.14 3.87 0.35
N GLU A 180 13.22 4.58 0.07
CA GLU A 180 13.28 6.04 0.02
C GLU A 180 13.84 6.50 -1.34
N LEU A 181 13.47 7.70 -1.77
CA LEU A 181 14.11 8.32 -2.92
C LEU A 181 15.55 8.68 -2.55
N LYS A 182 16.48 8.27 -3.42
CA LYS A 182 17.89 8.67 -3.31
C LYS A 182 17.97 10.20 -3.42
N GLN A 183 18.55 10.80 -2.40
CA GLN A 183 18.84 12.22 -2.36
C GLN A 183 19.97 12.59 -3.32
#